data_d34ea7a989c1051fb09fa299a9f9eb11
#
_entry.id   d34ea7a989c1051fb09fa299a9f9eb11
#
_cell.length_a   1.000
_cell.length_b   1.000
_cell.length_c   1.000
_cell.angle_alpha   90.00
_cell.angle_beta   90.00
_cell.angle_gamma   90.00
#
_symmetry.space_group_name_H-M   'P 1'
#
loop_
_entity.id
_entity.type
_entity.pdbx_description
1 polymer ?
#
loop_
_entity_poly.entity_id
_entity_poly.type
_entity_poly.pdbx_seq_one_letter_code
_entity_poly.pdbx_strand_id
1 'polypeptide(L)'
;MTRKSLQRLIAACTLTLTGSAFAATELVVQYPYGGTFKETFAEIKTGFEAQYPDIKLNFRAPYENYEDATQKIMREAITKRLPDISFQGLNRIRPLVDRDIAVSLEPFIAKEQGFDKEGYHKAMLDIGTHNNEVYGLPFAVSLPIAYYNMDLVRQAGWDEHNLPKTWDEVIQLAQKIDALGDDVTGLVYGWQITGNWLWQAPVFSQGGSMLSADEKTVSFGGGEGQWALETFARFFKEGGMKNYSSADGQQSFYSGKAGIWFWSTSNVTKAEQQIGDKFEMKTNFFPSVKAGGTLPAGGNAIVMLTKDADKQDAAWKFIKFSTSGKGAAIVAQTTGYMPPNKKANEEYLTDFYRTHPNHYTAVKQLPLMTDWYAFPGKNGLKITQIIHDHMQSIASGDRMNESGAVLNDMVSDVQKYLPR
;
A
#
# COMPACT_ATOMS: atom_id res chain seq x y z
N MET A 1 3.30 25.20 94.50
CA MET A 1 2.18 24.81 93.65
C MET A 1 2.64 24.79 92.22
N THR A 2 2.92 23.61 91.68
CA THR A 2 3.56 23.40 90.36
C THR A 2 2.56 22.86 89.39
N ARG A 3 2.34 23.56 88.27
CA ARG A 3 1.53 23.10 87.13
C ARG A 3 2.45 22.30 86.18
N LYS A 4 2.18 21.02 85.98
CA LYS A 4 2.78 20.19 85.01
C LYS A 4 2.02 20.37 83.67
N SER A 5 2.68 20.83 82.64
CA SER A 5 2.17 20.92 81.31
C SER A 5 2.40 19.58 80.57
N LEU A 6 1.34 19.03 80.10
CA LEU A 6 1.32 17.75 79.30
C LEU A 6 1.51 18.10 77.83
N GLN A 7 2.69 17.82 77.27
CA GLN A 7 2.94 17.90 75.82
C GLN A 7 2.45 16.62 75.18
N ARG A 8 1.41 16.74 74.34
CA ARG A 8 0.98 15.68 73.45
C ARG A 8 1.81 15.71 72.16
N LEU A 9 2.62 14.70 71.95
CA LEU A 9 3.31 14.42 70.67
C LEU A 9 2.27 13.86 69.71
N ILE A 10 1.94 14.60 68.63
CA ILE A 10 1.19 14.10 67.50
C ILE A 10 2.23 13.60 66.49
N ALA A 11 2.38 12.28 66.37
CA ALA A 11 3.16 11.66 65.29
C ALA A 11 2.30 11.65 64.02
N ALA A 12 2.61 12.57 63.10
CA ALA A 12 2.04 12.54 61.75
C ALA A 12 2.74 11.45 60.93
N CYS A 13 2.10 10.30 60.75
CA CYS A 13 2.51 9.32 59.74
C CYS A 13 2.19 9.87 58.36
N THR A 14 3.17 10.48 57.72
CA THR A 14 3.13 10.74 56.28
C THR A 14 3.33 9.39 55.53
N LEU A 15 2.23 8.78 55.06
CA LEU A 15 2.28 7.73 54.06
C LEU A 15 2.80 8.34 52.75
N THR A 16 4.07 8.19 52.49
CA THR A 16 4.64 8.38 51.15
C THR A 16 4.17 7.21 50.31
N LEU A 17 3.11 7.41 49.50
CA LEU A 17 2.81 6.58 48.39
C LEU A 17 3.99 6.70 47.38
N THR A 18 4.96 5.82 47.51
CA THR A 18 5.93 5.57 46.44
C THR A 18 5.17 4.86 45.31
N GLY A 19 4.55 5.65 44.45
CA GLY A 19 4.11 5.15 43.16
C GLY A 19 5.35 4.63 42.44
N SER A 20 5.45 3.31 42.28
CA SER A 20 6.42 2.71 41.36
C SER A 20 6.11 3.27 39.99
N ALA A 21 6.87 4.28 39.56
CA ALA A 21 6.87 4.70 38.19
C ALA A 21 7.44 3.49 37.39
N PHE A 22 6.57 2.64 36.88
CA PHE A 22 6.98 1.66 35.88
C PHE A 22 7.57 2.47 34.72
N ALA A 23 8.82 2.17 34.36
CA ALA A 23 9.43 2.77 33.19
C ALA A 23 8.53 2.44 31.98
N ALA A 24 8.18 3.47 31.20
CA ALA A 24 7.36 3.27 30.01
C ALA A 24 8.04 2.29 29.07
N THR A 25 7.27 1.33 28.53
CA THR A 25 7.78 0.41 27.50
C THR A 25 8.00 1.19 26.21
N GLU A 26 9.24 1.22 25.73
CA GLU A 26 9.57 1.86 24.45
C GLU A 26 9.51 0.85 23.32
N LEU A 27 8.71 1.15 22.28
CA LEU A 27 8.65 0.40 21.03
C LEU A 27 9.36 1.16 19.93
N VAL A 28 10.34 0.51 19.31
CA VAL A 28 11.04 1.01 18.14
C VAL A 28 10.28 0.60 16.89
N VAL A 29 9.80 1.59 16.13
CA VAL A 29 8.94 1.40 14.94
C VAL A 29 9.65 1.88 13.69
N GLN A 30 9.61 1.08 12.64
CA GLN A 30 10.20 1.40 11.34
C GLN A 30 9.15 1.33 10.23
N TYR A 31 9.09 2.34 9.38
CA TYR A 31 8.14 2.42 8.27
C TYR A 31 8.80 2.97 6.99
N PRO A 32 8.29 2.63 5.79
CA PRO A 32 8.72 3.20 4.51
C PRO A 32 7.93 4.47 4.14
N TYR A 33 8.36 5.15 3.08
CA TYR A 33 7.66 6.28 2.47
C TYR A 33 7.35 7.43 3.43
N GLY A 34 8.39 8.01 4.03
CA GLY A 34 8.25 9.11 4.99
C GLY A 34 7.38 10.27 4.49
N GLY A 35 7.45 10.60 3.19
CA GLY A 35 6.63 11.65 2.59
C GLY A 35 5.13 11.35 2.56
N THR A 36 4.75 10.06 2.56
CA THR A 36 3.34 9.63 2.58
C THR A 36 2.80 9.50 3.99
N PHE A 37 3.59 8.93 4.91
CA PHE A 37 3.07 8.50 6.22
C PHE A 37 3.48 9.38 7.40
N LYS A 38 4.22 10.46 7.17
CA LYS A 38 4.70 11.34 8.27
C LYS A 38 3.55 11.86 9.13
N GLU A 39 2.52 12.40 8.50
CA GLU A 39 1.34 12.94 9.19
C GLU A 39 0.54 11.81 9.85
N THR A 40 0.29 10.73 9.11
CA THR A 40 -0.39 9.52 9.62
C THR A 40 0.22 9.03 10.92
N PHE A 41 1.56 8.87 10.97
CA PHE A 41 2.22 8.37 12.17
C PHE A 41 2.32 9.39 13.29
N ALA A 42 2.30 10.68 13.00
CA ALA A 42 2.19 11.71 14.04
C ALA A 42 0.83 11.64 14.75
N GLU A 43 -0.26 11.49 14.01
CA GLU A 43 -1.61 11.35 14.57
C GLU A 43 -1.80 10.00 15.29
N ILE A 44 -1.35 8.89 14.69
CA ILE A 44 -1.38 7.56 15.33
C ILE A 44 -0.62 7.58 16.65
N LYS A 45 0.60 8.14 16.66
CA LYS A 45 1.39 8.29 17.91
C LYS A 45 0.61 9.02 18.98
N THR A 46 0.03 10.16 18.63
CA THR A 46 -0.73 11.00 19.57
C THR A 46 -1.93 10.22 20.14
N GLY A 47 -2.71 9.57 19.27
CA GLY A 47 -3.89 8.79 19.68
C GLY A 47 -3.53 7.55 20.50
N PHE A 48 -2.49 6.83 20.09
CA PHE A 48 -2.03 5.62 20.77
C PHE A 48 -1.44 5.92 22.16
N GLU A 49 -0.52 6.89 22.26
CA GLU A 49 0.09 7.25 23.56
C GLU A 49 -0.90 7.90 24.53
N ALA A 50 -1.98 8.51 24.03
CA ALA A 50 -3.08 8.97 24.87
C ALA A 50 -3.90 7.79 25.44
N GLN A 51 -4.10 6.72 24.67
CA GLN A 51 -4.81 5.52 25.11
C GLN A 51 -3.94 4.60 25.99
N TYR A 52 -2.63 4.54 25.73
CA TYR A 52 -1.65 3.69 26.41
C TYR A 52 -0.46 4.53 26.89
N PRO A 53 -0.63 5.33 27.98
CA PRO A 53 0.40 6.29 28.44
C PRO A 53 1.70 5.65 28.94
N ASP A 54 1.65 4.36 29.26
CA ASP A 54 2.76 3.50 29.68
C ASP A 54 3.58 2.95 28.51
N ILE A 55 3.18 3.20 27.25
CA ILE A 55 3.91 2.77 26.04
C ILE A 55 4.32 4.01 25.25
N LYS A 56 5.59 4.07 24.83
CA LYS A 56 6.13 5.14 24.00
C LYS A 56 6.59 4.62 22.65
N LEU A 57 6.23 5.35 21.58
CA LEU A 57 6.62 5.02 20.22
C LEU A 57 7.86 5.83 19.82
N ASN A 58 8.91 5.12 19.41
CA ASN A 58 10.12 5.69 18.86
C ASN A 58 10.22 5.32 17.38
N PHE A 59 9.86 6.26 16.50
CA PHE A 59 9.95 6.07 15.06
C PHE A 59 11.38 6.33 14.58
N ARG A 60 11.97 5.33 13.90
CA ARG A 60 13.25 5.49 13.19
C ARG A 60 13.07 6.32 11.92
N ALA A 61 14.18 6.78 11.34
CA ALA A 61 14.16 7.38 10.00
C ALA A 61 13.50 6.42 8.99
N PRO A 62 12.56 6.90 8.15
CA PRO A 62 11.81 6.03 7.27
C PRO A 62 12.69 5.39 6.19
N TYR A 63 12.31 4.20 5.74
CA TYR A 63 12.86 3.57 4.56
C TYR A 63 12.36 4.27 3.29
N GLU A 64 13.14 4.15 2.22
CA GLU A 64 12.79 4.78 0.94
C GLU A 64 11.53 4.16 0.33
N ASN A 65 11.47 2.82 0.27
CA ASN A 65 10.38 2.04 -0.28
C ASN A 65 10.28 0.65 0.38
N TYR A 66 9.37 -0.20 -0.07
CA TYR A 66 9.16 -1.54 0.51
C TYR A 66 10.34 -2.49 0.25
N GLU A 67 10.99 -2.41 -0.90
CA GLU A 67 12.18 -3.22 -1.21
C GLU A 67 13.34 -2.87 -0.29
N ASP A 68 13.61 -1.58 -0.13
CA ASP A 68 14.64 -1.07 0.80
C ASP A 68 14.34 -1.49 2.24
N ALA A 69 13.07 -1.38 2.67
CA ALA A 69 12.62 -1.84 3.98
C ALA A 69 12.96 -3.32 4.20
N THR A 70 12.57 -4.19 3.28
CA THR A 70 12.81 -5.63 3.41
C THR A 70 14.30 -5.96 3.44
N GLN A 71 15.09 -5.36 2.54
CA GLN A 71 16.54 -5.59 2.47
C GLN A 71 17.25 -5.13 3.75
N LYS A 72 16.87 -3.98 4.30
CA LYS A 72 17.44 -3.44 5.54
C LYS A 72 17.06 -4.31 6.74
N ILE A 73 15.79 -4.71 6.86
CA ILE A 73 15.35 -5.63 7.93
C ILE A 73 16.13 -6.96 7.88
N MET A 74 16.30 -7.54 6.69
CA MET A 74 17.10 -8.77 6.56
C MET A 74 18.56 -8.59 7.00
N ARG A 75 19.18 -7.44 6.70
CA ARG A 75 20.55 -7.12 7.18
C ARG A 75 20.59 -6.87 8.69
N GLU A 76 19.60 -6.15 9.22
CA GLU A 76 19.51 -5.84 10.66
C GLU A 76 19.24 -7.10 11.49
N ALA A 77 18.52 -8.10 10.95
CA ALA A 77 18.35 -9.40 11.60
C ALA A 77 19.69 -10.11 11.86
N ILE A 78 20.63 -10.06 10.89
CA ILE A 78 21.96 -10.65 11.03
C ILE A 78 22.74 -9.95 12.15
N THR A 79 22.59 -8.64 12.28
CA THR A 79 23.31 -7.80 13.26
C THR A 79 22.58 -7.66 14.60
N LYS A 80 21.41 -8.31 14.75
CA LYS A 80 20.53 -8.23 15.95
C LYS A 80 20.14 -6.80 16.32
N ARG A 81 19.83 -5.96 15.32
CA ARG A 81 19.44 -4.56 15.47
C ARG A 81 18.03 -4.28 14.94
N LEU A 82 17.19 -5.30 14.89
CA LEU A 82 15.82 -5.17 14.42
C LEU A 82 15.05 -4.10 15.23
N PRO A 83 14.14 -3.34 14.59
CA PRO A 83 13.10 -2.63 15.33
C PRO A 83 12.12 -3.63 15.95
N ASP A 84 11.28 -3.18 16.87
CA ASP A 84 10.25 -4.03 17.47
C ASP A 84 9.12 -4.32 16.47
N ILE A 85 8.82 -3.34 15.63
CA ILE A 85 7.74 -3.37 14.64
C ILE A 85 8.25 -2.79 13.32
N SER A 86 7.85 -3.40 12.21
CA SER A 86 8.12 -2.88 10.87
C SER A 86 6.88 -2.92 9.98
N PHE A 87 6.71 -1.88 9.17
CA PHE A 87 5.70 -1.82 8.11
C PHE A 87 6.32 -2.34 6.81
N GLN A 88 5.81 -3.45 6.32
CA GLN A 88 6.33 -4.16 5.15
C GLN A 88 5.32 -4.16 4.01
N GLY A 89 5.79 -4.02 2.78
CA GLY A 89 4.92 -4.19 1.62
C GLY A 89 4.16 -5.51 1.67
N LEU A 90 2.91 -5.53 1.25
CA LEU A 90 2.07 -6.72 1.29
C LEU A 90 2.73 -7.91 0.57
N ASN A 91 3.48 -7.64 -0.49
CA ASN A 91 4.25 -8.64 -1.23
C ASN A 91 5.64 -8.95 -0.61
N ARG A 92 5.92 -8.49 0.62
CA ARG A 92 7.26 -8.60 1.25
C ARG A 92 7.26 -9.28 2.62
N ILE A 93 6.13 -9.81 3.06
CA ILE A 93 6.00 -10.48 4.35
C ILE A 93 6.66 -11.86 4.30
N ARG A 94 6.36 -12.65 3.26
CA ARG A 94 6.86 -14.02 3.07
C ARG A 94 8.38 -14.17 3.27
N PRO A 95 9.26 -13.31 2.69
CA PRO A 95 10.71 -13.41 2.92
C PRO A 95 11.15 -13.27 4.38
N LEU A 96 10.36 -12.59 5.21
CA LEU A 96 10.64 -12.43 6.65
C LEU A 96 10.16 -13.66 7.43
N VAL A 97 9.04 -14.24 7.03
CA VAL A 97 8.51 -15.49 7.60
C VAL A 97 9.46 -16.66 7.32
N ASP A 98 9.87 -16.85 6.07
CA ASP A 98 10.77 -17.92 5.62
C ASP A 98 12.13 -17.90 6.34
N ARG A 99 12.50 -16.77 6.96
CA ARG A 99 13.76 -16.57 7.71
C ARG A 99 13.59 -16.48 9.22
N ASP A 100 12.41 -16.78 9.73
CA ASP A 100 12.07 -16.66 11.16
C ASP A 100 12.38 -15.26 11.75
N ILE A 101 12.20 -14.21 10.93
CA ILE A 101 12.36 -12.81 11.35
C ILE A 101 11.04 -12.26 11.87
N ALA A 102 9.93 -12.54 11.17
CA ALA A 102 8.58 -12.15 11.59
C ALA A 102 8.06 -13.05 12.69
N VAL A 103 7.34 -12.48 13.64
CA VAL A 103 6.68 -13.20 14.74
C VAL A 103 5.23 -13.47 14.36
N SER A 104 4.76 -14.71 14.59
CA SER A 104 3.35 -15.05 14.39
C SER A 104 2.44 -14.27 15.33
N LEU A 105 1.37 -13.72 14.78
CA LEU A 105 0.35 -12.98 15.54
C LEU A 105 -0.76 -13.88 16.08
N GLU A 106 -0.84 -15.16 15.68
CA GLU A 106 -1.87 -16.10 16.11
C GLU A 106 -2.02 -16.22 17.64
N PRO A 107 -0.93 -16.29 18.45
CA PRO A 107 -1.06 -16.36 19.90
C PRO A 107 -1.71 -15.13 20.52
N PHE A 108 -1.62 -13.97 19.85
CA PHE A 108 -2.24 -12.71 20.30
C PHE A 108 -3.69 -12.64 19.82
N ILE A 109 -3.96 -13.02 18.58
CA ILE A 109 -5.31 -13.08 18.00
C ILE A 109 -6.18 -14.05 18.81
N ALA A 110 -5.67 -15.23 19.17
CA ALA A 110 -6.39 -16.22 19.94
C ALA A 110 -6.80 -15.75 21.36
N LYS A 111 -6.09 -14.79 21.93
CA LYS A 111 -6.42 -14.20 23.23
C LYS A 111 -7.45 -13.07 23.13
N GLU A 112 -7.70 -12.54 21.93
CA GLU A 112 -8.62 -11.44 21.73
C GLU A 112 -10.07 -11.91 21.71
N GLN A 113 -10.89 -11.32 22.57
CA GLN A 113 -12.34 -11.56 22.52
C GLN A 113 -12.97 -10.73 21.41
N GLY A 114 -13.47 -11.40 20.36
CA GLY A 114 -14.20 -10.75 19.30
C GLY A 114 -13.31 -10.15 18.20
N PHE A 115 -12.11 -10.71 17.97
CA PHE A 115 -11.26 -10.31 16.85
C PHE A 115 -12.01 -10.39 15.50
N ASP A 116 -12.88 -11.38 15.32
CA ASP A 116 -13.79 -11.53 14.18
C ASP A 116 -14.76 -10.35 14.02
N LYS A 117 -15.12 -9.67 15.13
CA LYS A 117 -16.01 -8.50 15.14
C LYS A 117 -15.32 -7.19 14.75
N GLU A 118 -14.01 -7.17 14.70
CA GLU A 118 -13.27 -6.02 14.18
C GLU A 118 -13.52 -5.81 12.68
N GLY A 119 -14.00 -6.85 11.98
CA GLY A 119 -14.47 -6.76 10.61
C GLY A 119 -13.34 -6.60 9.59
N TYR A 120 -12.18 -7.18 9.83
CA TYR A 120 -11.14 -7.28 8.80
C TYR A 120 -11.67 -8.03 7.58
N HIS A 121 -11.43 -7.49 6.40
CA HIS A 121 -11.77 -8.19 5.17
C HIS A 121 -10.92 -9.47 5.04
N LYS A 122 -11.56 -10.61 4.78
CA LYS A 122 -10.86 -11.90 4.69
C LYS A 122 -9.70 -11.84 3.70
N ALA A 123 -9.92 -11.31 2.50
CA ALA A 123 -8.87 -11.18 1.49
C ALA A 123 -7.68 -10.34 1.96
N MET A 124 -7.88 -9.38 2.86
CA MET A 124 -6.79 -8.59 3.45
C MET A 124 -6.02 -9.37 4.51
N LEU A 125 -6.72 -10.18 5.35
CA LEU A 125 -6.05 -11.05 6.31
C LEU A 125 -5.26 -12.15 5.61
N ASP A 126 -5.81 -12.73 4.53
CA ASP A 126 -5.15 -13.78 3.75
C ASP A 126 -3.78 -13.32 3.22
N ILE A 127 -3.64 -12.04 2.83
CA ILE A 127 -2.35 -11.46 2.38
C ILE A 127 -1.27 -11.53 3.49
N GLY A 128 -1.65 -11.31 4.74
CA GLY A 128 -0.75 -11.38 5.90
C GLY A 128 -0.54 -12.79 6.45
N THR A 129 -1.23 -13.79 5.85
CA THR A 129 -1.22 -15.19 6.31
C THR A 129 -0.22 -16.01 5.50
N HIS A 130 0.69 -16.67 6.19
CA HIS A 130 1.66 -17.59 5.61
C HIS A 130 1.70 -18.87 6.44
N ASN A 131 1.78 -20.03 5.80
CA ASN A 131 1.79 -21.34 6.48
C ASN A 131 0.62 -21.52 7.47
N ASN A 132 -0.57 -20.98 7.15
CA ASN A 132 -1.78 -20.97 7.97
C ASN A 132 -1.67 -20.16 9.28
N GLU A 133 -0.73 -19.25 9.39
CA GLU A 133 -0.58 -18.32 10.52
C GLU A 133 -0.52 -16.89 10.03
N VAL A 134 -1.09 -15.95 10.78
CA VAL A 134 -1.05 -14.51 10.51
C VAL A 134 0.28 -13.93 11.02
N TYR A 135 1.08 -13.35 10.14
CA TYR A 135 2.34 -12.68 10.47
C TYR A 135 2.29 -11.16 10.32
N GLY A 136 1.27 -10.65 9.64
CA GLY A 136 1.09 -9.22 9.46
C GLY A 136 -0.38 -8.84 9.40
N LEU A 137 -0.78 -7.78 10.11
CA LEU A 137 -2.09 -7.18 9.91
C LEU A 137 -1.99 -6.05 8.89
N PRO A 138 -2.82 -6.06 7.84
CA PRO A 138 -2.88 -4.99 6.86
C PRO A 138 -3.13 -3.64 7.53
N PHE A 139 -2.34 -2.63 7.16
CA PHE A 139 -2.44 -1.29 7.72
C PHE A 139 -2.97 -0.29 6.70
N ALA A 140 -2.34 -0.23 5.55
CA ALA A 140 -2.71 0.66 4.47
C ALA A 140 -2.88 -0.18 3.20
N VAL A 141 -4.08 -0.17 2.63
CA VAL A 141 -4.42 -0.97 1.44
C VAL A 141 -4.85 -0.05 0.31
N SER A 142 -4.39 -0.33 -0.90
CA SER A 142 -4.74 0.41 -2.10
C SER A 142 -5.11 -0.53 -3.24
N LEU A 143 -5.85 0.00 -4.20
CA LEU A 143 -6.11 -0.62 -5.48
C LEU A 143 -5.70 0.33 -6.62
N PRO A 144 -5.41 -0.18 -7.83
CA PRO A 144 -5.17 0.66 -8.98
C PRO A 144 -6.46 1.35 -9.40
N ILE A 145 -6.36 2.65 -9.70
CA ILE A 145 -7.47 3.48 -10.19
C ILE A 145 -7.00 4.39 -11.31
N ALA A 146 -7.96 4.97 -12.02
CA ALA A 146 -7.75 6.07 -12.94
C ALA A 146 -8.01 7.41 -12.26
N TYR A 147 -7.15 8.39 -12.50
CA TYR A 147 -7.32 9.80 -12.16
C TYR A 147 -7.55 10.58 -13.46
N TYR A 148 -8.51 11.47 -13.48
CA TYR A 148 -8.87 12.29 -14.64
C TYR A 148 -8.73 13.77 -14.33
N ASN A 149 -8.08 14.51 -15.24
CA ASN A 149 -8.17 15.96 -15.32
C ASN A 149 -9.43 16.30 -16.09
N MET A 150 -10.49 16.70 -15.36
CA MET A 150 -11.81 16.92 -15.95
C MET A 150 -11.84 18.12 -16.90
N ASP A 151 -10.96 19.07 -16.73
CA ASP A 151 -10.86 20.23 -17.64
C ASP A 151 -10.37 19.80 -19.02
N LEU A 152 -9.33 18.92 -19.07
CA LEU A 152 -8.86 18.35 -20.33
C LEU A 152 -9.87 17.35 -20.92
N VAL A 153 -10.58 16.60 -20.09
CA VAL A 153 -11.68 15.72 -20.53
C VAL A 153 -12.75 16.50 -21.28
N ARG A 154 -13.20 17.64 -20.72
CA ARG A 154 -14.18 18.53 -21.36
C ARG A 154 -13.65 19.19 -22.62
N GLN A 155 -12.40 19.69 -22.59
CA GLN A 155 -11.74 20.30 -23.76
C GLN A 155 -11.60 19.30 -24.91
N ALA A 156 -11.34 18.03 -24.62
CA ALA A 156 -11.29 16.95 -25.60
C ALA A 156 -12.70 16.57 -26.17
N GLY A 157 -13.76 17.21 -25.69
CA GLY A 157 -15.13 16.92 -26.12
C GLY A 157 -15.65 15.56 -25.68
N TRP A 158 -15.16 15.03 -24.54
CA TRP A 158 -15.66 13.79 -23.97
C TRP A 158 -16.78 14.04 -22.98
N ASP A 159 -17.70 13.08 -22.88
CA ASP A 159 -18.80 13.14 -21.90
C ASP A 159 -18.25 12.97 -20.47
N GLU A 160 -18.25 14.04 -19.69
CA GLU A 160 -17.76 14.05 -18.31
C GLU A 160 -18.59 13.18 -17.33
N HIS A 161 -19.80 12.78 -17.71
CA HIS A 161 -20.66 11.91 -16.92
C HIS A 161 -20.49 10.42 -17.28
N ASN A 162 -19.75 10.12 -18.36
CA ASN A 162 -19.50 8.77 -18.83
C ASN A 162 -18.01 8.55 -19.09
N LEU A 163 -17.20 8.60 -18.02
CA LEU A 163 -15.76 8.34 -18.10
C LEU A 163 -15.47 6.94 -18.63
N PRO A 164 -14.31 6.73 -19.31
CA PRO A 164 -13.93 5.46 -19.90
C PRO A 164 -14.05 4.27 -18.95
N LYS A 165 -14.57 3.15 -19.47
CA LYS A 165 -14.73 1.87 -18.77
C LYS A 165 -13.86 0.76 -19.38
N THR A 166 -13.40 0.96 -20.61
CA THR A 166 -12.54 0.05 -21.33
C THR A 166 -11.22 0.71 -21.72
N TRP A 167 -10.18 -0.08 -21.95
CA TRP A 167 -8.90 0.46 -22.42
C TRP A 167 -8.99 1.12 -23.78
N ASP A 168 -9.89 0.64 -24.67
CA ASP A 168 -10.11 1.29 -25.97
C ASP A 168 -10.70 2.69 -25.78
N GLU A 169 -11.67 2.87 -24.88
CA GLU A 169 -12.21 4.20 -24.54
C GLU A 169 -11.15 5.09 -23.87
N VAL A 170 -10.31 4.52 -22.98
CA VAL A 170 -9.18 5.25 -22.37
C VAL A 170 -8.23 5.77 -23.44
N ILE A 171 -7.82 4.91 -24.37
CA ILE A 171 -6.91 5.29 -25.47
C ILE A 171 -7.57 6.34 -26.38
N GLN A 172 -8.84 6.18 -26.72
CA GLN A 172 -9.57 7.18 -27.52
C GLN A 172 -9.64 8.55 -26.85
N LEU A 173 -9.94 8.58 -25.54
CA LEU A 173 -9.90 9.84 -24.78
C LEU A 173 -8.49 10.41 -24.71
N ALA A 174 -7.49 9.56 -24.47
CA ALA A 174 -6.10 9.97 -24.40
C ALA A 174 -5.62 10.61 -25.72
N GLN A 175 -5.96 9.99 -26.88
CA GLN A 175 -5.69 10.56 -28.21
C GLN A 175 -6.28 11.96 -28.40
N LYS A 176 -7.54 12.13 -27.97
CA LYS A 176 -8.24 13.43 -28.08
C LYS A 176 -7.57 14.49 -27.18
N ILE A 177 -7.12 14.09 -25.98
CA ILE A 177 -6.43 15.00 -25.06
C ILE A 177 -5.04 15.35 -25.62
N ASP A 178 -4.28 14.36 -26.10
CA ASP A 178 -2.96 14.58 -26.68
C ASP A 178 -3.02 15.56 -27.88
N ALA A 179 -4.08 15.49 -28.67
CA ALA A 179 -4.34 16.39 -29.79
C ALA A 179 -4.68 17.84 -29.39
N LEU A 180 -4.85 18.16 -28.11
CA LEU A 180 -5.11 19.54 -27.63
C LEU A 180 -3.87 20.43 -27.71
N GLY A 181 -2.66 19.86 -27.71
CA GLY A 181 -1.42 20.61 -27.87
C GLY A 181 -0.16 19.86 -27.42
N ASP A 182 1.00 20.35 -27.88
CA ASP A 182 2.30 19.69 -27.63
C ASP A 182 2.71 19.64 -26.14
N ASP A 183 2.16 20.55 -25.33
CA ASP A 183 2.42 20.62 -23.88
C ASP A 183 1.56 19.67 -23.06
N VAL A 184 0.61 18.99 -23.69
CA VAL A 184 -0.34 18.06 -23.04
C VAL A 184 0.08 16.61 -23.34
N THR A 185 -0.22 15.73 -22.44
CA THR A 185 -0.03 14.27 -22.57
C THR A 185 -1.37 13.59 -22.34
N GLY A 186 -1.78 12.70 -23.26
CA GLY A 186 -3.05 12.01 -23.21
C GLY A 186 -3.21 11.21 -21.92
N LEU A 187 -2.24 10.34 -21.64
CA LEU A 187 -2.25 9.53 -20.43
C LEU A 187 -0.83 9.29 -19.86
N VAL A 188 -0.80 8.99 -18.57
CA VAL A 188 0.36 8.48 -17.85
C VAL A 188 -0.04 7.18 -17.17
N TYR A 189 0.67 6.10 -17.45
CA TYR A 189 0.49 4.80 -16.79
C TYR A 189 1.71 4.52 -15.91
N GLY A 190 1.50 4.37 -14.62
CA GLY A 190 2.58 4.26 -13.63
C GLY A 190 3.27 2.91 -13.56
N TRP A 191 3.63 2.33 -14.69
CA TRP A 191 4.19 0.98 -14.82
C TRP A 191 5.48 0.73 -14.02
N GLN A 192 6.23 1.78 -13.69
CA GLN A 192 7.46 1.72 -12.89
C GLN A 192 7.22 1.57 -11.39
N ILE A 193 5.96 1.53 -10.95
CA ILE A 193 5.64 1.36 -9.54
C ILE A 193 6.24 0.06 -9.02
N THR A 194 6.71 0.08 -7.78
CA THR A 194 7.43 -1.02 -7.12
C THR A 194 6.73 -2.38 -7.29
N GLY A 195 7.52 -3.46 -7.37
CA GLY A 195 7.01 -4.84 -7.38
C GLY A 195 6.21 -5.22 -8.63
N ASN A 196 6.36 -4.50 -9.75
CA ASN A 196 5.61 -4.69 -10.99
C ASN A 196 4.08 -4.65 -10.79
N TRP A 197 3.62 -3.84 -9.84
CA TRP A 197 2.22 -3.82 -9.43
C TRP A 197 1.24 -3.50 -10.57
N LEU A 198 1.56 -2.47 -11.38
CA LEU A 198 0.76 -2.11 -12.55
C LEU A 198 1.07 -2.94 -13.80
N TRP A 199 1.99 -3.92 -13.75
CA TRP A 199 2.06 -5.04 -14.67
C TRP A 199 1.09 -6.14 -14.27
N GLN A 200 1.02 -6.47 -12.99
CA GLN A 200 0.10 -7.50 -12.47
C GLN A 200 -1.36 -7.12 -12.67
N ALA A 201 -1.71 -5.84 -12.50
CA ALA A 201 -3.09 -5.38 -12.59
C ALA A 201 -3.79 -5.72 -13.92
N PRO A 202 -3.27 -5.39 -15.11
CA PRO A 202 -3.91 -5.77 -16.36
C PRO A 202 -3.94 -7.29 -16.57
N VAL A 203 -2.90 -8.04 -16.16
CA VAL A 203 -2.90 -9.51 -16.28
C VAL A 203 -4.00 -10.12 -15.39
N PHE A 204 -4.09 -9.72 -14.14
CA PHE A 204 -5.11 -10.23 -13.22
C PHE A 204 -6.52 -9.78 -13.59
N SER A 205 -6.67 -8.56 -14.13
CA SER A 205 -7.96 -8.05 -14.59
C SER A 205 -8.58 -8.91 -15.70
N GLN A 206 -7.76 -9.66 -16.43
CA GLN A 206 -8.18 -10.59 -17.47
C GLN A 206 -8.33 -12.03 -16.96
N GLY A 207 -8.11 -12.30 -15.67
CA GLY A 207 -8.17 -13.63 -15.07
C GLY A 207 -6.85 -14.41 -15.15
N GLY A 208 -5.76 -13.76 -15.57
CA GLY A 208 -4.42 -14.37 -15.62
C GLY A 208 -3.76 -14.44 -14.23
N SER A 209 -2.61 -15.12 -14.18
CA SER A 209 -1.76 -15.23 -12.97
C SER A 209 -0.29 -15.05 -13.33
N MET A 210 0.55 -14.77 -12.32
CA MET A 210 2.00 -14.63 -12.56
C MET A 210 2.68 -15.98 -12.76
N LEU A 211 2.36 -16.95 -11.90
CA LEU A 211 2.91 -18.32 -11.97
C LEU A 211 1.79 -19.36 -11.90
N SER A 212 2.14 -20.60 -12.23
CA SER A 212 1.32 -21.80 -11.98
C SER A 212 1.08 -22.00 -10.47
N ALA A 213 0.08 -22.79 -10.11
CA ALA A 213 -0.28 -23.03 -8.71
C ALA A 213 0.86 -23.65 -7.88
N ASP A 214 1.78 -24.41 -8.51
CA ASP A 214 2.97 -24.98 -7.86
C ASP A 214 4.18 -24.03 -7.86
N GLU A 215 4.00 -22.79 -8.36
CA GLU A 215 5.01 -21.73 -8.46
C GLU A 215 6.25 -22.09 -9.29
N LYS A 216 6.17 -23.10 -10.16
CA LYS A 216 7.31 -23.58 -10.97
C LYS A 216 7.35 -23.06 -12.39
N THR A 217 6.22 -22.59 -12.91
CA THR A 217 6.09 -22.18 -14.30
C THR A 217 5.49 -20.78 -14.40
N VAL A 218 6.04 -19.97 -15.32
CA VAL A 218 5.49 -18.66 -15.65
C VAL A 218 4.14 -18.84 -16.35
N SER A 219 3.09 -18.18 -15.84
CA SER A 219 1.73 -18.25 -16.39
C SER A 219 1.33 -17.03 -17.19
N PHE A 220 1.91 -15.86 -16.93
CA PHE A 220 1.58 -14.64 -17.67
C PHE A 220 2.04 -14.62 -19.15
N GLY A 221 2.64 -15.69 -19.64
CA GLY A 221 3.00 -15.86 -21.06
C GLY A 221 1.80 -16.16 -21.97
N GLY A 222 0.61 -16.37 -21.41
CA GLY A 222 -0.63 -16.64 -22.15
C GLY A 222 -1.31 -15.41 -22.75
N GLY A 223 -2.56 -15.59 -23.16
CA GLY A 223 -3.37 -14.54 -23.78
C GLY A 223 -3.54 -13.30 -22.95
N GLU A 224 -3.63 -13.43 -21.61
CA GLU A 224 -3.81 -12.34 -20.67
C GLU A 224 -2.57 -11.43 -20.61
N GLY A 225 -1.38 -12.03 -20.58
CA GLY A 225 -0.13 -11.26 -20.60
C GLY A 225 0.16 -10.66 -21.97
N GLN A 226 -0.15 -11.37 -23.06
CA GLN A 226 -0.05 -10.83 -24.41
C GLN A 226 -0.94 -9.59 -24.55
N TRP A 227 -2.19 -9.69 -24.16
CA TRP A 227 -3.13 -8.58 -24.19
C TRP A 227 -2.66 -7.39 -23.30
N ALA A 228 -2.14 -7.69 -22.11
CA ALA A 228 -1.65 -6.66 -21.18
C ALA A 228 -0.45 -5.89 -21.78
N LEU A 229 0.50 -6.59 -22.40
CA LEU A 229 1.69 -5.97 -22.98
C LEU A 229 1.39 -5.24 -24.30
N GLU A 230 0.46 -5.76 -25.11
CA GLU A 230 -0.06 -5.06 -26.29
C GLU A 230 -0.79 -3.78 -25.89
N THR A 231 -1.66 -3.82 -24.88
CA THR A 231 -2.35 -2.66 -24.37
C THR A 231 -1.34 -1.62 -23.84
N PHE A 232 -0.30 -2.05 -23.13
CA PHE A 232 0.77 -1.16 -22.68
C PHE A 232 1.52 -0.48 -23.83
N ALA A 233 1.83 -1.23 -24.90
CA ALA A 233 2.45 -0.66 -26.12
C ALA A 233 1.54 0.36 -26.80
N ARG A 234 0.22 0.14 -26.82
CA ARG A 234 -0.77 1.07 -27.38
C ARG A 234 -0.83 2.39 -26.65
N PHE A 235 -0.51 2.44 -25.34
CA PHE A 235 -0.45 3.71 -24.62
C PHE A 235 0.56 4.68 -25.22
N PHE A 236 1.69 4.18 -25.71
CA PHE A 236 2.70 4.98 -26.40
C PHE A 236 2.36 5.25 -27.86
N LYS A 237 1.86 4.23 -28.58
CA LYS A 237 1.59 4.33 -30.03
C LYS A 237 0.37 5.19 -30.33
N GLU A 238 -0.65 5.07 -29.52
CA GLU A 238 -2.00 5.60 -29.78
C GLU A 238 -2.42 6.62 -28.74
N GLY A 239 -2.05 6.44 -27.47
CA GLY A 239 -2.53 7.23 -26.34
C GLY A 239 -1.69 8.47 -26.00
N GLY A 240 -0.65 8.82 -26.78
CA GLY A 240 0.21 9.97 -26.50
C GLY A 240 1.05 9.87 -25.22
N MET A 241 1.23 8.65 -24.67
CA MET A 241 2.03 8.45 -23.47
C MET A 241 3.51 8.70 -23.76
N LYS A 242 4.16 9.49 -22.91
CA LYS A 242 5.62 9.73 -22.95
C LYS A 242 6.33 8.80 -21.95
N ASN A 243 7.58 8.42 -22.24
CA ASN A 243 8.40 7.62 -21.32
C ASN A 243 8.91 8.50 -20.16
N TYR A 244 8.01 8.81 -19.24
CA TYR A 244 8.33 9.57 -18.04
C TYR A 244 8.90 8.68 -16.95
N SER A 245 9.75 9.24 -16.08
CA SER A 245 9.93 8.66 -14.76
C SER A 245 8.63 8.74 -13.94
N SER A 246 8.48 7.90 -12.91
CA SER A 246 7.31 7.98 -12.04
C SER A 246 7.09 9.38 -11.46
N ALA A 247 8.18 10.07 -11.09
CA ALA A 247 8.11 11.42 -10.55
C ALA A 247 7.66 12.46 -11.60
N ASP A 248 8.19 12.37 -12.81
CA ASP A 248 7.83 13.29 -13.90
C ASP A 248 6.38 13.07 -14.35
N GLY A 249 5.94 11.82 -14.44
CA GLY A 249 4.56 11.47 -14.77
C GLY A 249 3.56 12.01 -13.74
N GLN A 250 3.85 11.84 -12.44
CA GLN A 250 3.05 12.43 -11.36
C GLN A 250 3.02 13.96 -11.46
N GLN A 251 4.19 14.58 -11.65
CA GLN A 251 4.28 16.05 -11.76
C GLN A 251 3.55 16.58 -13.00
N SER A 252 3.58 15.85 -14.12
CA SER A 252 2.82 16.18 -15.33
C SER A 252 1.31 16.22 -15.02
N PHE A 253 0.80 15.23 -14.28
CA PHE A 253 -0.60 15.23 -13.89
C PHE A 253 -0.92 16.36 -12.89
N TYR A 254 -0.15 16.54 -11.82
CA TYR A 254 -0.40 17.58 -10.82
C TYR A 254 -0.32 19.01 -11.36
N SER A 255 0.46 19.22 -12.42
CA SER A 255 0.55 20.53 -13.11
C SER A 255 -0.56 20.76 -14.13
N GLY A 256 -1.46 19.80 -14.36
CA GLY A 256 -2.54 19.90 -15.34
C GLY A 256 -2.11 19.58 -16.78
N LYS A 257 -0.91 19.02 -16.98
CA LYS A 257 -0.36 18.68 -18.30
C LYS A 257 -0.65 17.23 -18.76
N ALA A 258 -1.24 16.41 -17.93
CA ALA A 258 -1.69 15.07 -18.31
C ALA A 258 -3.19 14.93 -18.06
N GLY A 259 -3.89 14.28 -19.00
CA GLY A 259 -5.35 14.11 -18.93
C GLY A 259 -5.78 12.96 -18.06
N ILE A 260 -5.10 11.82 -18.19
CA ILE A 260 -5.41 10.59 -17.47
C ILE A 260 -4.16 10.09 -16.77
N TRP A 261 -4.29 9.65 -15.52
CA TRP A 261 -3.19 9.06 -14.78
C TRP A 261 -3.66 7.77 -14.09
N PHE A 262 -3.00 6.66 -14.39
CA PHE A 262 -3.23 5.38 -13.71
C PHE A 262 -2.19 5.20 -12.62
N TRP A 263 -2.68 5.10 -11.38
CA TRP A 263 -1.84 4.98 -10.19
C TRP A 263 -2.61 4.31 -9.04
N SER A 264 -1.92 4.21 -7.91
CA SER A 264 -2.50 3.76 -6.64
C SER A 264 -3.42 4.80 -6.01
N THR A 265 -4.50 4.38 -5.36
CA THR A 265 -5.32 5.26 -4.50
C THR A 265 -4.52 5.96 -3.41
N SER A 266 -3.36 5.42 -3.01
CA SER A 266 -2.49 6.02 -1.98
C SER A 266 -2.12 7.48 -2.25
N ASN A 267 -2.29 7.95 -3.46
CA ASN A 267 -1.93 9.30 -3.87
C ASN A 267 -3.12 10.28 -3.93
N VAL A 268 -4.33 9.88 -3.58
CA VAL A 268 -5.52 10.75 -3.73
C VAL A 268 -5.36 12.04 -2.95
N THR A 269 -5.09 11.97 -1.64
CA THR A 269 -4.88 13.17 -0.79
C THR A 269 -3.75 14.07 -1.34
N LYS A 270 -2.61 13.46 -1.68
CA LYS A 270 -1.48 14.21 -2.23
C LYS A 270 -1.81 14.85 -3.58
N ALA A 271 -2.55 14.14 -4.44
CA ALA A 271 -2.99 14.68 -5.72
C ALA A 271 -3.91 15.89 -5.51
N GLU A 272 -4.93 15.77 -4.65
CA GLU A 272 -5.83 16.87 -4.32
C GLU A 272 -5.06 18.09 -3.78
N GLN A 273 -4.13 17.89 -2.86
CA GLN A 273 -3.28 18.97 -2.31
C GLN A 273 -2.38 19.62 -3.36
N GLN A 274 -1.75 18.83 -4.24
CA GLN A 274 -0.82 19.36 -5.25
C GLN A 274 -1.54 20.03 -6.43
N ILE A 275 -2.72 19.55 -6.77
CA ILE A 275 -3.58 20.14 -7.80
C ILE A 275 -4.19 21.44 -7.26
N GLY A 276 -4.73 21.45 -6.04
CA GLY A 276 -5.45 22.59 -5.50
C GLY A 276 -6.57 23.01 -6.44
N ASP A 277 -6.61 24.30 -6.78
CA ASP A 277 -7.65 24.89 -7.66
C ASP A 277 -7.25 24.93 -9.15
N LYS A 278 -6.19 24.21 -9.57
CA LYS A 278 -5.72 24.27 -10.97
C LYS A 278 -6.67 23.64 -11.96
N PHE A 279 -7.33 22.54 -11.57
CA PHE A 279 -8.35 21.82 -12.35
C PHE A 279 -9.19 20.91 -11.46
N GLU A 280 -10.35 20.50 -11.93
CA GLU A 280 -11.19 19.50 -11.27
C GLU A 280 -10.62 18.11 -11.49
N MET A 281 -10.28 17.40 -10.40
CA MET A 281 -9.86 16.00 -10.44
C MET A 281 -11.01 15.06 -10.07
N LYS A 282 -11.22 14.01 -10.88
CA LYS A 282 -12.07 12.86 -10.52
C LYS A 282 -11.28 11.56 -10.60
N THR A 283 -11.66 10.59 -9.78
CA THR A 283 -11.15 9.23 -9.86
C THR A 283 -12.21 8.28 -10.44
N ASN A 284 -11.77 7.20 -11.11
CA ASN A 284 -12.65 6.17 -11.64
C ASN A 284 -12.01 4.79 -11.49
N PHE A 285 -12.80 3.76 -11.75
CA PHE A 285 -12.38 2.36 -11.66
C PHE A 285 -11.26 2.02 -12.66
N PHE A 286 -10.50 1.00 -12.32
CA PHE A 286 -9.58 0.38 -13.26
C PHE A 286 -10.38 -0.27 -14.40
N PRO A 287 -10.06 0.02 -15.68
CA PRO A 287 -10.91 -0.35 -16.81
C PRO A 287 -10.76 -1.83 -17.20
N SER A 288 -11.75 -2.33 -17.94
CA SER A 288 -11.73 -3.66 -18.60
C SER A 288 -11.52 -4.86 -17.68
N VAL A 289 -11.95 -4.81 -16.41
CA VAL A 289 -11.91 -6.00 -15.55
C VAL A 289 -12.98 -6.98 -16.02
N LYS A 290 -12.55 -8.17 -16.47
CA LYS A 290 -13.46 -9.24 -16.92
C LYS A 290 -14.19 -9.88 -15.73
N ALA A 291 -15.30 -10.58 -16.02
CA ALA A 291 -15.94 -11.42 -15.00
C ALA A 291 -14.93 -12.46 -14.47
N GLY A 292 -14.76 -12.49 -13.14
CA GLY A 292 -13.75 -13.32 -12.48
C GLY A 292 -12.32 -12.74 -12.49
N GLY A 293 -12.10 -11.60 -13.15
CA GLY A 293 -10.84 -10.86 -13.06
C GLY A 293 -10.70 -10.15 -11.73
N THR A 294 -9.44 -9.91 -11.32
CA THR A 294 -9.10 -9.31 -10.02
C THR A 294 -8.09 -8.18 -10.19
N LEU A 295 -7.86 -7.45 -9.09
CA LEU A 295 -6.87 -6.37 -9.04
C LEU A 295 -5.93 -6.59 -7.86
N PRO A 296 -4.61 -6.43 -8.03
CA PRO A 296 -3.67 -6.64 -6.94
C PRO A 296 -3.83 -5.57 -5.86
N ALA A 297 -3.93 -5.98 -4.61
CA ALA A 297 -3.82 -5.09 -3.47
C ALA A 297 -2.42 -4.48 -3.42
N GLY A 298 -2.32 -3.18 -3.19
CA GLY A 298 -1.06 -2.52 -2.87
C GLY A 298 -1.05 -2.06 -1.41
N GLY A 299 0.10 -1.62 -0.94
CA GLY A 299 0.22 -1.08 0.40
C GLY A 299 1.09 -1.93 1.33
N ASN A 300 0.80 -1.87 2.64
CA ASN A 300 1.64 -2.52 3.65
C ASN A 300 0.84 -3.13 4.80
N ALA A 301 1.50 -4.04 5.50
CA ALA A 301 1.05 -4.61 6.75
C ALA A 301 2.04 -4.29 7.87
N ILE A 302 1.54 -4.32 9.10
CA ILE A 302 2.35 -4.21 10.30
C ILE A 302 2.81 -5.60 10.71
N VAL A 303 4.13 -5.77 10.82
CA VAL A 303 4.80 -7.02 11.19
C VAL A 303 5.49 -6.84 12.53
N MET A 304 5.26 -7.74 13.46
CA MET A 304 5.98 -7.81 14.72
C MET A 304 7.32 -8.51 14.50
N LEU A 305 8.42 -7.89 14.95
CA LEU A 305 9.78 -8.43 14.82
C LEU A 305 10.40 -8.74 16.18
N THR A 306 9.94 -8.08 17.26
CA THR A 306 10.48 -8.30 18.60
C THR A 306 10.11 -9.68 19.11
N LYS A 307 11.11 -10.40 19.63
CA LYS A 307 10.94 -11.68 20.35
C LYS A 307 11.01 -11.48 21.88
N ASP A 308 11.11 -10.25 22.34
CA ASP A 308 11.05 -9.88 23.75
C ASP A 308 9.60 -9.93 24.26
N ALA A 309 9.33 -10.85 25.17
CA ALA A 309 7.97 -11.08 25.69
C ALA A 309 7.35 -9.83 26.35
N ASP A 310 8.15 -9.02 27.02
CA ASP A 310 7.69 -7.79 27.69
C ASP A 310 7.27 -6.71 26.68
N LYS A 311 7.85 -6.73 25.48
CA LYS A 311 7.53 -5.82 24.38
C LYS A 311 6.42 -6.33 23.48
N GLN A 312 6.22 -7.63 23.37
CA GLN A 312 5.24 -8.22 22.46
C GLN A 312 3.81 -7.79 22.77
N ASP A 313 3.42 -7.73 24.06
CA ASP A 313 2.08 -7.25 24.44
C ASP A 313 1.87 -5.77 24.06
N ALA A 314 2.89 -4.93 24.26
CA ALA A 314 2.86 -3.54 23.85
C ALA A 314 2.80 -3.40 22.31
N ALA A 315 3.58 -4.21 21.59
CA ALA A 315 3.57 -4.26 20.13
C ALA A 315 2.21 -4.70 19.58
N TRP A 316 1.57 -5.70 20.19
CA TRP A 316 0.24 -6.13 19.82
C TRP A 316 -0.82 -5.03 20.03
N LYS A 317 -0.79 -4.31 21.15
CA LYS A 317 -1.67 -3.15 21.39
C LYS A 317 -1.52 -2.11 20.28
N PHE A 318 -0.28 -1.82 19.87
CA PHE A 318 -0.02 -0.86 18.80
C PHE A 318 -0.52 -1.36 17.43
N ILE A 319 -0.27 -2.63 17.10
CA ILE A 319 -0.75 -3.26 15.85
C ILE A 319 -2.27 -3.15 15.79
N LYS A 320 -2.97 -3.58 16.85
CA LYS A 320 -4.45 -3.50 16.93
C LYS A 320 -4.95 -2.08 16.78
N PHE A 321 -4.40 -1.14 17.56
CA PHE A 321 -4.82 0.26 17.49
C PHE A 321 -4.70 0.82 16.08
N SER A 322 -3.58 0.54 15.41
CA SER A 322 -3.29 1.10 14.09
C SER A 322 -4.12 0.51 12.97
N THR A 323 -4.60 -0.74 13.12
CA THR A 323 -5.30 -1.47 12.04
C THR A 323 -6.80 -1.57 12.25
N SER A 324 -7.35 -1.05 13.36
CA SER A 324 -8.78 -1.12 13.67
C SER A 324 -9.37 0.22 14.10
N GLY A 325 -10.68 0.37 13.95
CA GLY A 325 -11.45 1.50 14.45
C GLY A 325 -10.88 2.87 14.01
N LYS A 326 -10.69 3.76 15.00
CA LYS A 326 -10.21 5.13 14.78
C LYS A 326 -8.79 5.18 14.22
N GLY A 327 -7.89 4.30 14.68
CA GLY A 327 -6.51 4.26 14.20
C GLY A 327 -6.43 3.95 12.71
N ALA A 328 -7.23 2.99 12.25
CA ALA A 328 -7.33 2.66 10.82
C ALA A 328 -7.96 3.79 9.99
N ALA A 329 -8.91 4.55 10.55
CA ALA A 329 -9.52 5.69 9.86
C ALA A 329 -8.51 6.83 9.60
N ILE A 330 -7.54 7.06 10.49
CA ILE A 330 -6.47 8.06 10.30
C ILE A 330 -5.72 7.82 8.98
N VAL A 331 -5.49 6.55 8.62
CA VAL A 331 -4.78 6.19 7.37
C VAL A 331 -5.53 6.73 6.15
N ALA A 332 -6.84 6.53 6.08
CA ALA A 332 -7.64 7.02 4.96
C ALA A 332 -7.72 8.54 4.90
N GLN A 333 -7.84 9.19 6.05
CA GLN A 333 -7.98 10.64 6.15
C GLN A 333 -6.69 11.39 5.79
N THR A 334 -5.54 10.82 6.11
CA THR A 334 -4.22 11.45 5.87
C THR A 334 -3.57 11.03 4.56
N THR A 335 -4.09 9.98 3.91
CA THR A 335 -3.57 9.46 2.64
C THR A 335 -4.71 9.18 1.66
N GLY A 336 -4.52 8.34 0.68
CA GLY A 336 -5.62 7.79 -0.14
C GLY A 336 -5.77 6.29 0.05
N TYR A 337 -5.07 5.71 1.01
CA TYR A 337 -5.21 4.29 1.33
C TYR A 337 -6.56 3.98 1.97
N MET A 338 -7.03 2.77 1.78
CA MET A 338 -8.19 2.24 2.47
C MET A 338 -7.78 1.59 3.80
N PRO A 339 -8.58 1.71 4.85
CA PRO A 339 -8.38 0.92 6.06
C PRO A 339 -8.70 -0.56 5.81
N PRO A 340 -8.04 -1.47 6.52
CA PRO A 340 -8.18 -2.91 6.30
C PRO A 340 -9.49 -3.49 6.82
N ASN A 341 -10.30 -2.72 7.53
CA ASN A 341 -11.49 -3.27 8.14
C ASN A 341 -12.77 -2.51 7.79
N LYS A 342 -13.87 -3.26 7.79
CA LYS A 342 -15.21 -2.82 7.47
C LYS A 342 -15.72 -1.77 8.47
N LYS A 343 -15.44 -1.97 9.76
CA LYS A 343 -15.89 -1.08 10.83
C LYS A 343 -15.31 0.33 10.67
N ALA A 344 -14.01 0.46 10.32
CA ALA A 344 -13.43 1.77 10.05
C ALA A 344 -14.13 2.46 8.86
N ASN A 345 -14.43 1.72 7.79
CA ASN A 345 -15.11 2.27 6.62
C ASN A 345 -16.56 2.67 6.92
N GLU A 346 -17.32 1.87 7.66
CA GLU A 346 -18.76 2.05 7.88
C GLU A 346 -19.10 2.98 9.05
N GLU A 347 -18.29 2.97 10.14
CA GLU A 347 -18.58 3.75 11.33
C GLU A 347 -17.80 5.08 11.39
N TYR A 348 -16.55 5.10 10.92
CA TYR A 348 -15.67 6.25 11.10
C TYR A 348 -15.49 7.10 9.83
N LEU A 349 -15.66 6.51 8.64
CA LEU A 349 -15.33 7.17 7.38
C LEU A 349 -16.55 7.47 6.48
N THR A 350 -17.77 7.13 6.88
CA THR A 350 -18.97 7.38 6.07
C THR A 350 -19.11 8.86 5.69
N ASP A 351 -19.00 9.77 6.65
CA ASP A 351 -19.09 11.21 6.37
C ASP A 351 -17.88 11.73 5.59
N PHE A 352 -16.68 11.19 5.85
CA PHE A 352 -15.48 11.51 5.11
C PHE A 352 -15.64 11.17 3.62
N TYR A 353 -16.07 9.96 3.29
CA TYR A 353 -16.28 9.53 1.89
C TYR A 353 -17.38 10.31 1.17
N ARG A 354 -18.38 10.79 1.89
CA ARG A 354 -19.45 11.64 1.32
C ARG A 354 -18.90 12.99 0.85
N THR A 355 -17.94 13.55 1.56
CA THR A 355 -17.29 14.84 1.25
C THR A 355 -16.01 14.68 0.41
N HIS A 356 -15.44 13.47 0.33
CA HIS A 356 -14.23 13.15 -0.41
C HIS A 356 -14.47 11.94 -1.35
N PRO A 357 -15.28 12.09 -2.40
CA PRO A 357 -15.73 10.98 -3.24
C PRO A 357 -14.57 10.27 -3.98
N ASN A 358 -13.47 10.95 -4.25
CA ASN A 358 -12.29 10.36 -4.89
C ASN A 358 -11.66 9.24 -4.04
N HIS A 359 -11.69 9.38 -2.72
CA HIS A 359 -11.19 8.35 -1.79
C HIS A 359 -12.05 7.08 -1.78
N TYR A 360 -13.34 7.20 -2.12
CA TYR A 360 -14.26 6.07 -2.09
C TYR A 360 -14.17 5.15 -3.30
N THR A 361 -13.49 5.57 -4.38
CA THR A 361 -13.37 4.77 -5.62
C THR A 361 -12.76 3.40 -5.37
N ALA A 362 -11.65 3.32 -4.62
CA ALA A 362 -11.02 2.04 -4.32
C ALA A 362 -11.86 1.15 -3.40
N VAL A 363 -12.58 1.74 -2.44
CA VAL A 363 -13.49 0.99 -1.55
C VAL A 363 -14.55 0.26 -2.37
N LYS A 364 -15.08 0.87 -3.43
CA LYS A 364 -16.03 0.23 -4.35
C LYS A 364 -15.43 -0.91 -5.17
N GLN A 365 -14.10 -0.94 -5.36
CA GLN A 365 -13.38 -2.01 -6.07
C GLN A 365 -12.94 -3.16 -5.14
N LEU A 366 -13.15 -3.07 -3.82
CA LEU A 366 -12.77 -4.13 -2.87
C LEU A 366 -13.18 -5.55 -3.28
N PRO A 367 -14.36 -5.79 -3.88
CA PRO A 367 -14.72 -7.13 -4.35
C PRO A 367 -13.80 -7.72 -5.42
N LEU A 368 -13.00 -6.88 -6.09
CA LEU A 368 -12.04 -7.30 -7.13
C LEU A 368 -10.65 -7.58 -6.57
N MET A 369 -10.43 -7.35 -5.27
CA MET A 369 -9.10 -7.39 -4.67
C MET A 369 -8.54 -8.81 -4.62
N THR A 370 -7.27 -8.95 -5.00
CA THR A 370 -6.44 -10.14 -4.79
C THR A 370 -5.08 -9.75 -4.25
N ASP A 371 -4.25 -10.74 -3.96
CA ASP A 371 -2.89 -10.52 -3.43
C ASP A 371 -2.02 -9.72 -4.41
N TRP A 372 -1.11 -8.94 -3.84
CA TRP A 372 0.06 -8.46 -4.57
C TRP A 372 1.07 -9.59 -4.68
N TYR A 373 1.16 -10.19 -5.86
CA TYR A 373 1.97 -11.38 -6.03
C TYR A 373 3.46 -11.13 -5.78
N ALA A 374 4.05 -11.95 -4.93
CA ALA A 374 5.48 -11.98 -4.66
C ALA A 374 6.11 -13.23 -5.28
N PHE A 375 7.09 -13.05 -6.16
CA PHE A 375 7.81 -14.18 -6.76
C PHE A 375 8.57 -14.99 -5.67
N PRO A 376 8.49 -16.33 -5.71
CA PRO A 376 9.04 -17.20 -4.68
C PRO A 376 10.57 -17.25 -4.69
N GLY A 377 11.14 -17.68 -3.58
CA GLY A 377 12.57 -17.96 -3.43
C GLY A 377 13.44 -16.69 -3.29
N LYS A 378 14.75 -16.88 -3.45
CA LYS A 378 15.76 -15.81 -3.21
C LYS A 378 15.88 -14.80 -4.35
N ASN A 379 15.32 -15.11 -5.52
CA ASN A 379 15.46 -14.31 -6.73
C ASN A 379 14.27 -13.38 -7.00
N GLY A 380 13.27 -13.27 -6.11
CA GLY A 380 12.06 -12.50 -6.37
C GLY A 380 12.31 -11.04 -6.79
N LEU A 381 13.26 -10.35 -6.16
CA LEU A 381 13.65 -8.99 -6.57
C LEU A 381 14.32 -8.96 -7.96
N LYS A 382 15.13 -9.98 -8.30
CA LYS A 382 15.76 -10.09 -9.63
C LYS A 382 14.69 -10.30 -10.71
N ILE A 383 13.70 -11.14 -10.44
CA ILE A 383 12.57 -11.37 -11.37
C ILE A 383 11.79 -10.06 -11.58
N THR A 384 11.52 -9.32 -10.51
CA THR A 384 10.87 -7.99 -10.59
C THR A 384 11.64 -7.05 -11.52
N GLN A 385 12.97 -7.01 -11.41
CA GLN A 385 13.82 -6.18 -12.28
C GLN A 385 13.80 -6.66 -13.74
N ILE A 386 13.81 -7.96 -14.00
CA ILE A 386 13.72 -8.51 -15.36
C ILE A 386 12.43 -8.06 -16.05
N ILE A 387 11.29 -8.18 -15.36
CA ILE A 387 9.99 -7.72 -15.90
C ILE A 387 10.05 -6.21 -16.20
N HIS A 388 10.58 -5.42 -15.29
CA HIS A 388 10.76 -3.99 -15.47
C HIS A 388 11.60 -3.66 -16.71
N ASP A 389 12.72 -4.35 -16.92
CA ASP A 389 13.63 -4.11 -18.06
C ASP A 389 12.96 -4.41 -19.40
N HIS A 390 12.17 -5.49 -19.48
CA HIS A 390 11.38 -5.80 -20.66
C HIS A 390 10.28 -4.77 -20.95
N MET A 391 9.57 -4.29 -19.92
CA MET A 391 8.61 -3.20 -20.09
C MET A 391 9.30 -1.89 -20.52
N GLN A 392 10.48 -1.58 -19.98
CA GLN A 392 11.27 -0.43 -20.37
C GLN A 392 11.65 -0.48 -21.86
N SER A 393 11.93 -1.66 -22.43
CA SER A 393 12.25 -1.79 -23.86
C SER A 393 11.09 -1.39 -24.78
N ILE A 394 9.86 -1.54 -24.31
CA ILE A 394 8.66 -1.01 -24.99
C ILE A 394 8.54 0.48 -24.79
N ALA A 395 8.66 0.93 -23.53
CA ALA A 395 8.49 2.33 -23.15
C ALA A 395 9.53 3.27 -23.77
N SER A 396 10.78 2.79 -23.97
CA SER A 396 11.84 3.53 -24.67
C SER A 396 11.62 3.68 -26.17
N GLY A 397 10.73 2.86 -26.75
CA GLY A 397 10.52 2.78 -28.20
C GLY A 397 11.35 1.71 -28.91
N ASP A 398 12.37 1.15 -28.23
CA ASP A 398 13.32 0.19 -28.85
C ASP A 398 12.60 -1.05 -29.39
N ARG A 399 11.60 -1.56 -28.66
CA ARG A 399 10.84 -2.77 -29.02
C ARG A 399 9.31 -2.56 -28.96
N MET A 400 8.86 -1.33 -29.12
CA MET A 400 7.43 -0.96 -29.00
C MET A 400 6.51 -1.75 -29.94
N ASN A 401 7.02 -2.19 -31.11
CA ASN A 401 6.25 -2.94 -32.10
C ASN A 401 6.39 -4.46 -31.96
N GLU A 402 7.09 -4.93 -30.93
CA GLU A 402 7.47 -6.33 -30.75
C GLU A 402 6.89 -6.97 -29.49
N SER A 403 5.73 -6.50 -29.01
CA SER A 403 5.15 -6.91 -27.71
C SER A 403 5.10 -8.42 -27.51
N GLY A 404 4.79 -9.20 -28.58
CA GLY A 404 4.81 -10.67 -28.52
C GLY A 404 6.20 -11.25 -28.29
N ALA A 405 7.22 -10.74 -29.02
CA ALA A 405 8.59 -11.17 -28.84
C ALA A 405 9.13 -10.77 -27.46
N VAL A 406 8.83 -9.55 -27.01
CA VAL A 406 9.19 -9.06 -25.68
C VAL A 406 8.57 -9.94 -24.58
N LEU A 407 7.31 -10.35 -24.73
CA LEU A 407 6.66 -11.25 -23.77
C LEU A 407 7.36 -12.61 -23.72
N ASN A 408 7.68 -13.20 -24.86
CA ASN A 408 8.36 -14.49 -24.93
C ASN A 408 9.74 -14.44 -24.26
N ASP A 409 10.50 -13.37 -24.50
CA ASP A 409 11.79 -13.16 -23.86
C ASP A 409 11.62 -12.96 -22.35
N MET A 410 10.65 -12.15 -21.92
CA MET A 410 10.34 -11.92 -20.50
C MET A 410 10.00 -13.24 -19.79
N VAL A 411 9.15 -14.08 -20.38
CA VAL A 411 8.80 -15.41 -19.84
C VAL A 411 10.03 -16.29 -19.72
N SER A 412 10.84 -16.38 -20.78
CA SER A 412 12.07 -17.17 -20.80
C SER A 412 13.05 -16.72 -19.72
N ASP A 413 13.23 -15.42 -19.56
CA ASP A 413 14.18 -14.86 -18.60
C ASP A 413 13.69 -15.03 -17.16
N VAL A 414 12.42 -14.80 -16.88
CA VAL A 414 11.83 -15.03 -15.55
C VAL A 414 11.91 -16.50 -15.15
N GLN A 415 11.59 -17.43 -16.08
CA GLN A 415 11.61 -18.87 -15.81
C GLN A 415 12.98 -19.37 -15.30
N LYS A 416 14.09 -18.78 -15.77
CA LYS A 416 15.45 -19.16 -15.35
C LYS A 416 15.73 -18.90 -13.86
N TYR A 417 15.00 -17.98 -13.24
CA TYR A 417 15.21 -17.55 -11.87
C TYR A 417 14.19 -18.10 -10.86
N LEU A 418 13.20 -18.85 -11.33
CA LEU A 418 12.26 -19.55 -10.45
C LEU A 418 12.98 -20.67 -9.67
N PRO A 419 12.52 -21.01 -8.45
CA PRO A 419 12.98 -22.17 -7.70
C PRO A 419 12.77 -23.45 -8.53
N ARG A 420 13.71 -24.38 -8.48
CA ARG A 420 13.67 -25.68 -9.14
C ARG A 420 12.92 -26.70 -8.30
#